data_49076d33dc3124f3502a68892ee85995
#
_entry.id   49076d33dc3124f3502a68892ee85995
#
_cell.length_a   1.000
_cell.length_b   1.000
_cell.length_c   1.000
_cell.angle_alpha   90.00
_cell.angle_beta   90.00
_cell.angle_gamma   90.00
#
_symmetry.space_group_name_H-M   'P 1'
#
loop_
_entity.id
_entity.type
_entity.pdbx_description
1 polymer ?
#
loop_
_entity_poly.entity_id
_entity_poly.type
_entity_poly.pdbx_seq_one_letter_code
_entity_poly.pdbx_strand_id
1 'polypeptide(L)'
;MQENGDYITTWGDSLTAGGGWNSRLAELAGMTLYNGGTGGENARTIVARQGADMMTINNIVIPSDIQPVTIATRSSDGGIKTEWGYTVTPLLQGGAHVNPCKIGNILGTLKWTGANYADMTGIWTFTRKETGEQVKIDRPTAIRTDFDMNRNSPYLMVIFIGQNGGYNDLDDLVRQHKMMIEHASAKHTIILGLSSGSASSRKSYEDRMKQEFGRYFISLREYLAHPIYGTDGKTIVSCYGLADQGLEPGSKEYNGVTYNALDEIATGTVPHQILQDSVHYTTGTKDVIGTMLYKKCCELNIF
;
A
#
# COMPACT_ATOMS: atom_id res chain seq x y z
N MET A 1 4.93 10.33 -26.27
CA MET A 1 4.72 10.37 -24.80
C MET A 1 3.33 9.81 -24.56
N GLN A 2 3.19 8.86 -23.65
CA GLN A 2 1.88 8.34 -23.26
C GLN A 2 1.17 9.45 -22.46
N GLU A 3 -0.06 9.82 -22.81
CA GLU A 3 -0.84 10.77 -22.03
C GLU A 3 -1.18 10.14 -20.68
N ASN A 4 -1.02 10.89 -19.59
CA ASN A 4 -1.43 10.42 -18.28
C ASN A 4 -2.94 10.34 -18.19
N GLY A 5 -3.46 9.24 -17.64
CA GLY A 5 -4.90 9.07 -17.45
C GLY A 5 -5.46 10.00 -16.36
N ASP A 6 -6.72 10.41 -16.52
CA ASP A 6 -7.44 11.24 -15.53
C ASP A 6 -7.96 10.40 -14.36
N TYR A 7 -7.04 9.70 -13.66
CA TYR A 7 -7.37 8.86 -12.53
C TYR A 7 -6.28 8.86 -11.46
N ILE A 8 -6.66 8.46 -10.28
CA ILE A 8 -5.79 8.28 -9.11
C ILE A 8 -5.56 6.79 -8.90
N THR A 9 -4.30 6.39 -8.66
CA THR A 9 -3.97 5.07 -8.12
C THR A 9 -3.46 5.21 -6.69
N THR A 10 -3.86 4.30 -5.80
CA THR A 10 -3.36 4.24 -4.42
C THR A 10 -2.78 2.85 -4.15
N TRP A 11 -1.58 2.79 -3.58
CA TRP A 11 -0.84 1.56 -3.32
C TRP A 11 -0.54 1.42 -1.84
N GLY A 12 -0.81 0.26 -1.28
CA GLY A 12 -0.54 -0.01 0.13
C GLY A 12 -1.11 -1.35 0.61
N ASP A 13 -1.12 -1.49 1.91
CA ASP A 13 -1.65 -2.64 2.64
C ASP A 13 -3.11 -2.43 3.10
N SER A 14 -3.48 -2.98 4.29
CA SER A 14 -4.82 -2.83 4.86
C SER A 14 -5.24 -1.38 5.11
N LEU A 15 -4.29 -0.49 5.39
CA LEU A 15 -4.57 0.95 5.60
C LEU A 15 -5.04 1.63 4.30
N THR A 16 -4.68 1.08 3.16
CA THR A 16 -5.13 1.52 1.84
C THR A 16 -6.33 0.69 1.34
N ALA A 17 -6.29 -0.63 1.51
CA ALA A 17 -7.34 -1.55 1.07
C ALA A 17 -8.70 -1.23 1.68
N GLY A 18 -8.73 -0.87 2.97
CA GLY A 18 -9.94 -0.51 3.70
C GLY A 18 -10.65 0.76 3.19
N GLY A 19 -10.05 1.44 2.22
CA GLY A 19 -10.64 2.61 1.59
C GLY A 19 -10.87 3.79 2.54
N GLY A 20 -11.82 4.64 2.18
CA GLY A 20 -12.22 5.82 2.94
C GLY A 20 -11.35 7.02 2.59
N TRP A 21 -10.11 7.12 3.04
CA TRP A 21 -9.26 8.27 2.75
C TRP A 21 -8.97 8.45 1.25
N ASN A 22 -8.73 7.35 0.54
CA ASN A 22 -8.47 7.40 -0.90
C ASN A 22 -9.75 7.67 -1.71
N SER A 23 -10.89 7.13 -1.27
CA SER A 23 -12.19 7.46 -1.86
C SER A 23 -12.54 8.93 -1.64
N ARG A 24 -12.28 9.48 -0.43
CA ARG A 24 -12.50 10.89 -0.14
C ARG A 24 -11.60 11.82 -0.97
N LEU A 25 -10.32 11.46 -1.11
CA LEU A 25 -9.39 12.18 -1.99
C LEU A 25 -9.92 12.23 -3.44
N ALA A 26 -10.32 11.08 -3.98
CA ALA A 26 -10.81 10.97 -5.34
C ALA A 26 -12.13 11.73 -5.56
N GLU A 27 -13.05 11.68 -4.60
CA GLU A 27 -14.31 12.44 -4.59
C GLU A 27 -14.02 13.94 -4.68
N LEU A 28 -13.16 14.48 -3.81
CA LEU A 28 -12.82 15.91 -3.79
C LEU A 28 -12.10 16.36 -5.05
N ALA A 29 -11.27 15.50 -5.63
CA ALA A 29 -10.57 15.76 -6.89
C ALA A 29 -11.47 15.58 -8.13
N GLY A 30 -12.65 14.98 -8.01
CA GLY A 30 -13.51 14.65 -9.15
C GLY A 30 -12.90 13.60 -10.08
N MET A 31 -12.05 12.70 -9.57
CA MET A 31 -11.29 11.74 -10.37
C MET A 31 -11.67 10.29 -10.08
N THR A 32 -11.49 9.42 -11.05
CA THR A 32 -11.66 7.97 -10.86
C THR A 32 -10.55 7.42 -9.96
N LEU A 33 -10.91 6.56 -9.00
CA LEU A 33 -9.97 5.86 -8.12
C LEU A 33 -9.77 4.42 -8.55
N TYR A 34 -8.50 4.00 -8.65
CA TYR A 34 -8.09 2.61 -8.68
C TYR A 34 -7.30 2.30 -7.40
N ASN A 35 -7.97 1.59 -6.49
CA ASN A 35 -7.40 1.23 -5.19
C ASN A 35 -6.57 -0.04 -5.30
N GLY A 36 -5.25 0.08 -5.26
CA GLY A 36 -4.27 -1.02 -5.25
C GLY A 36 -3.89 -1.51 -3.84
N GLY A 37 -4.67 -1.18 -2.81
CA GLY A 37 -4.44 -1.68 -1.46
C GLY A 37 -4.80 -3.14 -1.31
N THR A 38 -3.99 -3.90 -0.53
CA THR A 38 -4.26 -5.31 -0.20
C THR A 38 -3.86 -5.58 1.25
N GLY A 39 -4.84 -6.01 2.06
CA GLY A 39 -4.64 -6.23 3.48
C GLY A 39 -3.56 -7.28 3.78
N GLY A 40 -2.69 -6.98 4.74
CA GLY A 40 -1.63 -7.87 5.20
C GLY A 40 -0.40 -7.94 4.29
N GLU A 41 -0.39 -7.32 3.12
CA GLU A 41 0.80 -7.31 2.26
C GLU A 41 1.92 -6.46 2.84
N ASN A 42 3.14 -6.93 2.66
CA ASN A 42 4.35 -6.17 2.95
C ASN A 42 4.83 -5.35 1.73
N ALA A 43 5.77 -4.45 1.93
CA ALA A 43 6.23 -3.54 0.89
C ALA A 43 6.71 -4.29 -0.38
N ARG A 44 7.53 -5.35 -0.25
CA ARG A 44 8.03 -6.14 -1.39
C ARG A 44 6.92 -6.73 -2.24
N THR A 45 5.88 -7.30 -1.61
CA THR A 45 4.75 -7.88 -2.35
C THR A 45 3.93 -6.80 -3.06
N ILE A 46 3.74 -5.63 -2.43
CA ILE A 46 3.05 -4.50 -3.06
C ILE A 46 3.82 -4.02 -4.29
N VAL A 47 5.15 -3.86 -4.18
CA VAL A 47 6.03 -3.47 -5.29
C VAL A 47 5.99 -4.49 -6.43
N ALA A 48 6.01 -5.80 -6.09
CA ALA A 48 5.89 -6.88 -7.05
C ALA A 48 4.53 -6.89 -7.76
N ARG A 49 3.45 -6.68 -7.03
CA ARG A 49 2.09 -6.64 -7.57
C ARG A 49 1.85 -5.42 -8.45
N GLN A 50 2.48 -4.30 -8.14
CA GLN A 50 2.46 -3.09 -8.97
C GLN A 50 3.26 -3.28 -10.28
N GLY A 51 4.21 -4.21 -10.31
CA GLY A 51 5.05 -4.52 -11.47
C GLY A 51 6.46 -3.93 -11.41
N ALA A 52 6.77 -3.11 -10.41
CA ALA A 52 8.07 -2.43 -10.30
C ALA A 52 9.23 -3.38 -9.97
N ASP A 53 8.95 -4.47 -9.24
CA ASP A 53 9.84 -5.62 -9.11
C ASP A 53 9.10 -6.85 -9.65
N MET A 54 9.27 -7.13 -10.94
CA MET A 54 8.45 -8.06 -11.69
C MET A 54 8.47 -9.47 -11.08
N MET A 55 7.30 -10.02 -10.81
CA MET A 55 7.18 -11.44 -10.46
C MET A 55 7.56 -12.30 -11.66
N THR A 56 8.30 -13.38 -11.44
CA THR A 56 8.74 -14.30 -12.48
C THR A 56 8.45 -15.74 -12.13
N ILE A 57 8.26 -16.54 -13.17
CA ILE A 57 8.11 -17.99 -13.08
C ILE A 57 8.91 -18.66 -14.20
N ASN A 58 9.39 -19.88 -13.95
CA ASN A 58 10.08 -20.71 -14.94
C ASN A 58 9.77 -22.21 -14.70
N ASN A 59 10.25 -23.05 -15.60
CA ASN A 59 10.15 -24.53 -15.50
C ASN A 59 8.71 -25.05 -15.31
N ILE A 60 7.76 -24.45 -16.02
CA ILE A 60 6.35 -24.87 -16.04
C ILE A 60 5.88 -25.14 -17.46
N VAL A 61 4.80 -25.91 -17.56
CA VAL A 61 4.07 -26.13 -18.81
C VAL A 61 2.65 -25.65 -18.61
N ILE A 62 2.25 -24.62 -19.39
CA ILE A 62 0.85 -24.18 -19.43
C ILE A 62 0.13 -25.04 -20.46
N PRO A 63 -0.91 -25.81 -20.04
CA PRO A 63 -1.59 -26.75 -20.92
C PRO A 63 -2.36 -26.03 -22.03
N SER A 64 -2.77 -26.79 -23.08
CA SER A 64 -3.55 -26.28 -24.19
C SER A 64 -5.01 -25.97 -23.84
N ASP A 65 -5.52 -26.59 -22.78
CA ASP A 65 -6.87 -26.42 -22.27
C ASP A 65 -6.91 -25.43 -21.10
N ILE A 66 -8.11 -25.19 -20.57
CA ILE A 66 -8.37 -24.26 -19.46
C ILE A 66 -8.24 -24.92 -18.08
N GLN A 67 -7.55 -26.05 -17.98
CA GLN A 67 -7.30 -26.66 -16.67
C GLN A 67 -6.23 -25.89 -15.89
N PRO A 68 -6.40 -25.76 -14.56
CA PRO A 68 -5.40 -25.10 -13.74
C PRO A 68 -4.11 -25.93 -13.68
N VAL A 69 -2.98 -25.26 -13.78
CA VAL A 69 -1.65 -25.83 -13.58
C VAL A 69 -0.99 -25.23 -12.35
N THR A 70 -0.37 -26.05 -11.51
CA THR A 70 0.47 -25.56 -10.42
C THR A 70 1.71 -24.91 -10.99
N ILE A 71 1.95 -23.65 -10.64
CA ILE A 71 3.10 -22.88 -11.13
C ILE A 71 4.16 -22.69 -10.05
N ALA A 72 3.78 -22.70 -8.78
CA ALA A 72 4.70 -22.59 -7.66
C ALA A 72 4.10 -23.23 -6.41
N THR A 73 4.97 -23.79 -5.55
CA THR A 73 4.62 -24.27 -4.21
C THR A 73 5.37 -23.43 -3.20
N ARG A 74 4.67 -22.96 -2.17
CA ARG A 74 5.33 -22.26 -1.08
C ARG A 74 6.15 -23.24 -0.25
N SER A 75 7.39 -22.85 0.04
CA SER A 75 8.29 -23.59 0.95
C SER A 75 9.28 -22.57 1.53
N SER A 76 10.21 -23.00 2.38
CA SER A 76 11.28 -22.09 2.87
C SER A 76 12.03 -21.37 1.75
N ASP A 77 12.24 -22.07 0.63
CA ASP A 77 13.01 -21.58 -0.52
C ASP A 77 12.15 -21.45 -1.80
N GLY A 78 10.87 -21.82 -1.72
CA GLY A 78 9.94 -21.86 -2.86
C GLY A 78 8.97 -20.67 -2.90
N GLY A 79 8.12 -20.71 -3.94
CA GLY A 79 7.10 -19.69 -4.19
C GLY A 79 7.41 -18.84 -5.42
N ILE A 80 6.54 -17.90 -5.69
CA ILE A 80 6.77 -16.89 -6.73
C ILE A 80 7.83 -15.92 -6.23
N LYS A 81 8.83 -15.66 -7.07
CA LYS A 81 9.91 -14.71 -6.78
C LYS A 81 9.87 -13.53 -7.75
N THR A 82 10.41 -12.42 -7.28
CA THR A 82 10.64 -11.25 -8.10
C THR A 82 11.97 -11.35 -8.85
N GLU A 83 12.20 -10.47 -9.82
CA GLU A 83 13.49 -10.35 -10.52
C GLU A 83 14.67 -10.06 -9.57
N TRP A 84 14.42 -9.36 -8.47
CA TRP A 84 15.41 -9.12 -7.41
C TRP A 84 15.58 -10.30 -6.44
N GLY A 85 14.87 -11.42 -6.69
CA GLY A 85 14.97 -12.65 -5.92
C GLY A 85 14.18 -12.68 -4.62
N TYR A 86 13.32 -11.68 -4.36
CA TYR A 86 12.44 -11.68 -3.19
C TYR A 86 11.28 -12.65 -3.39
N THR A 87 10.94 -13.39 -2.34
CA THR A 87 9.72 -14.20 -2.33
C THR A 87 8.52 -13.32 -1.99
N VAL A 88 7.50 -13.35 -2.85
CA VAL A 88 6.25 -12.64 -2.58
C VAL A 88 5.39 -13.41 -1.57
N THR A 89 4.65 -12.68 -0.74
CA THR A 89 3.65 -13.30 0.13
C THR A 89 2.49 -13.84 -0.71
N PRO A 90 1.73 -14.83 -0.22
CA PRO A 90 0.54 -15.30 -0.92
C PRO A 90 -0.44 -14.17 -1.18
N LEU A 91 -0.87 -14.04 -2.43
CA LEU A 91 -1.78 -12.98 -2.88
C LEU A 91 -3.24 -13.34 -2.57
N LEU A 92 -3.52 -13.76 -1.33
CA LEU A 92 -4.84 -14.21 -0.90
C LEU A 92 -5.91 -13.14 -0.97
N GLN A 93 -5.50 -11.91 -0.65
CA GLN A 93 -6.41 -10.76 -0.57
C GLN A 93 -6.30 -9.85 -1.80
N GLY A 94 -5.29 -10.07 -2.63
CA GLY A 94 -4.99 -9.24 -3.79
C GLY A 94 -5.56 -9.73 -5.12
N GLY A 95 -6.41 -10.76 -5.12
CA GLY A 95 -6.92 -11.38 -6.33
C GLY A 95 -7.56 -10.42 -7.33
N ALA A 96 -8.30 -9.42 -6.86
CA ALA A 96 -8.96 -8.43 -7.69
C ALA A 96 -7.97 -7.48 -8.42
N HIS A 97 -6.75 -7.31 -7.90
CA HIS A 97 -5.74 -6.42 -8.47
C HIS A 97 -4.63 -7.16 -9.21
N VAL A 98 -4.59 -8.47 -9.08
CA VAL A 98 -3.68 -9.35 -9.80
C VAL A 98 -4.31 -9.81 -11.10
N ASN A 99 -5.57 -10.21 -11.03
CA ASN A 99 -6.29 -10.86 -12.12
C ASN A 99 -7.21 -9.91 -12.90
N PRO A 100 -7.36 -10.13 -14.24
CA PRO A 100 -6.65 -11.13 -15.02
C PRO A 100 -5.16 -10.82 -15.13
N CYS A 101 -4.30 -11.84 -15.08
CA CYS A 101 -2.86 -11.67 -15.24
C CYS A 101 -2.34 -12.33 -16.52
N LYS A 102 -1.09 -12.02 -16.89
CA LYS A 102 -0.40 -12.68 -18.01
C LYS A 102 0.85 -13.38 -17.54
N ILE A 103 1.09 -14.60 -18.03
CA ILE A 103 2.40 -15.24 -18.03
C ILE A 103 2.91 -15.25 -19.48
N GLY A 104 3.94 -14.45 -19.74
CA GLY A 104 4.32 -14.17 -21.12
C GLY A 104 3.16 -13.54 -21.90
N ASN A 105 2.70 -14.22 -22.97
CA ASN A 105 1.56 -13.77 -23.76
C ASN A 105 0.23 -14.41 -23.37
N ILE A 106 0.21 -15.30 -22.40
CA ILE A 106 -0.98 -16.08 -22.03
C ILE A 106 -1.76 -15.35 -20.95
N LEU A 107 -2.96 -14.88 -21.29
CA LEU A 107 -3.89 -14.29 -20.32
C LEU A 107 -4.55 -15.39 -19.49
N GLY A 108 -4.70 -15.16 -18.19
CA GLY A 108 -5.31 -16.13 -17.29
C GLY A 108 -5.56 -15.58 -15.89
N THR A 109 -5.76 -16.49 -14.96
CA THR A 109 -6.04 -16.21 -13.56
C THR A 109 -5.03 -16.90 -12.67
N LEU A 110 -4.36 -16.13 -11.83
CA LEU A 110 -3.49 -16.62 -10.75
C LEU A 110 -4.34 -16.83 -9.50
N LYS A 111 -4.20 -17.98 -8.86
CA LYS A 111 -4.90 -18.31 -7.61
C LYS A 111 -3.94 -18.92 -6.61
N TRP A 112 -4.01 -18.44 -5.38
CA TRP A 112 -3.42 -19.08 -4.22
C TRP A 112 -4.40 -20.05 -3.58
N THR A 113 -3.91 -21.20 -3.11
CA THR A 113 -4.66 -22.18 -2.31
C THR A 113 -3.79 -22.64 -1.15
N GLY A 114 -4.22 -22.38 0.07
CA GLY A 114 -3.57 -22.76 1.32
C GLY A 114 -4.52 -22.47 2.49
N ALA A 115 -4.22 -23.01 3.67
CA ALA A 115 -5.04 -22.82 4.88
C ALA A 115 -5.05 -21.36 5.31
N ASN A 116 -3.93 -20.65 5.15
CA ASN A 116 -3.77 -19.20 5.35
C ASN A 116 -2.49 -18.76 4.63
N TYR A 117 -2.17 -17.45 4.69
CA TYR A 117 -0.99 -16.90 4.01
C TYR A 117 0.37 -17.33 4.63
N ALA A 118 0.36 -17.99 5.79
CA ALA A 118 1.55 -18.59 6.41
C ALA A 118 1.73 -20.09 6.06
N ASP A 119 0.74 -20.70 5.38
CA ASP A 119 0.77 -22.10 5.00
C ASP A 119 1.92 -22.41 4.04
N MET A 120 2.91 -23.14 4.52
CA MET A 120 4.12 -23.52 3.76
C MET A 120 3.87 -24.63 2.75
N THR A 121 2.66 -25.24 2.74
CA THR A 121 2.23 -26.26 1.76
C THR A 121 1.33 -25.70 0.68
N GLY A 122 0.96 -24.43 0.78
CA GLY A 122 0.09 -23.77 -0.18
C GLY A 122 0.71 -23.67 -1.58
N ILE A 123 -0.15 -23.62 -2.58
CA ILE A 123 0.24 -23.61 -3.99
C ILE A 123 -0.35 -22.41 -4.73
N TRP A 124 0.37 -21.93 -5.73
CA TRP A 124 -0.16 -21.04 -6.76
C TRP A 124 -0.50 -21.85 -7.99
N THR A 125 -1.70 -21.65 -8.50
CA THR A 125 -2.15 -22.21 -9.78
C THR A 125 -2.40 -21.10 -10.77
N PHE A 126 -2.16 -21.39 -12.04
CA PHE A 126 -2.52 -20.51 -13.15
C PHE A 126 -3.52 -21.24 -14.05
N THR A 127 -4.59 -20.58 -14.39
CA THR A 127 -5.60 -21.06 -15.32
C THR A 127 -5.67 -20.11 -16.52
N ARG A 128 -5.32 -20.55 -17.71
CA ARG A 128 -5.42 -19.73 -18.91
C ARG A 128 -6.89 -19.38 -19.20
N LYS A 129 -7.13 -18.21 -19.78
CA LYS A 129 -8.48 -17.72 -20.07
C LYS A 129 -9.14 -18.49 -21.23
N GLU A 130 -8.37 -18.84 -22.24
CA GLU A 130 -8.86 -19.46 -23.47
C GLU A 130 -7.96 -20.64 -23.87
N THR A 131 -8.52 -21.64 -24.55
CA THR A 131 -7.75 -22.75 -25.12
C THR A 131 -6.75 -22.24 -26.17
N GLY A 132 -5.67 -22.96 -26.38
CA GLY A 132 -4.64 -22.60 -27.35
C GLY A 132 -3.50 -23.62 -27.34
N GLU A 133 -2.40 -23.33 -27.98
CA GLU A 133 -1.24 -24.22 -27.95
C GLU A 133 -0.68 -24.39 -26.53
N GLN A 134 -0.17 -25.58 -26.23
CA GLN A 134 0.62 -25.81 -25.02
C GLN A 134 1.90 -24.98 -25.06
N VAL A 135 2.21 -24.31 -23.95
CA VAL A 135 3.40 -23.44 -23.88
C VAL A 135 4.32 -23.91 -22.76
N LYS A 136 5.57 -24.20 -23.11
CA LYS A 136 6.64 -24.48 -22.16
C LYS A 136 7.32 -23.17 -21.76
N ILE A 137 7.36 -22.89 -20.48
CA ILE A 137 8.10 -21.77 -19.87
C ILE A 137 9.39 -22.34 -19.29
N ASP A 138 10.49 -22.23 -20.00
CA ASP A 138 11.80 -22.82 -19.66
C ASP A 138 12.85 -21.76 -19.24
N ARG A 139 12.46 -20.50 -19.19
CA ARG A 139 13.25 -19.37 -18.71
C ARG A 139 12.42 -18.45 -17.84
N PRO A 140 13.04 -17.61 -16.96
CA PRO A 140 12.30 -16.63 -16.17
C PRO A 140 11.38 -15.79 -17.07
N THR A 141 10.08 -15.88 -16.81
CA THR A 141 9.03 -15.22 -17.57
C THR A 141 8.15 -14.44 -16.62
N ALA A 142 7.89 -13.19 -16.97
CA ALA A 142 7.12 -12.27 -16.14
C ALA A 142 5.68 -12.72 -15.93
N ILE A 143 5.19 -12.52 -14.70
CA ILE A 143 3.77 -12.54 -14.35
C ILE A 143 3.32 -11.08 -14.26
N ARG A 144 2.58 -10.62 -15.25
CA ARG A 144 2.06 -9.25 -15.28
C ARG A 144 0.65 -9.20 -14.71
N THR A 145 0.45 -8.39 -13.69
CA THR A 145 -0.87 -8.22 -13.05
C THR A 145 -1.80 -7.34 -13.88
N ASP A 146 -3.10 -7.34 -13.56
CA ASP A 146 -4.06 -6.42 -14.18
C ASP A 146 -3.65 -4.96 -14.00
N PHE A 147 -3.22 -4.61 -12.79
CA PHE A 147 -2.78 -3.24 -12.51
C PHE A 147 -1.56 -2.84 -13.34
N ASP A 148 -0.54 -3.68 -13.39
CA ASP A 148 0.66 -3.45 -14.19
C ASP A 148 0.34 -3.26 -15.69
N MET A 149 -0.63 -4.02 -16.20
CA MET A 149 -1.00 -3.93 -17.61
C MET A 149 -1.89 -2.74 -17.96
N ASN A 150 -2.76 -2.31 -17.03
CA ASN A 150 -3.89 -1.46 -17.38
C ASN A 150 -3.98 -0.15 -16.57
N ARG A 151 -3.10 0.07 -15.57
CA ARG A 151 -3.21 1.19 -14.62
C ARG A 151 -1.89 1.95 -14.43
N ASN A 152 -0.99 1.89 -15.40
CA ASN A 152 0.21 2.73 -15.44
C ASN A 152 -0.11 4.12 -16.01
N SER A 153 0.74 5.09 -15.67
CA SER A 153 0.59 6.50 -16.05
C SER A 153 -0.67 7.19 -15.46
N PRO A 154 -0.97 7.03 -14.15
CA PRO A 154 -2.05 7.78 -13.51
C PRO A 154 -1.72 9.28 -13.47
N TYR A 155 -2.76 10.11 -13.33
CA TYR A 155 -2.55 11.53 -13.01
C TYR A 155 -1.88 11.70 -11.65
N LEU A 156 -2.37 11.00 -10.63
CA LEU A 156 -1.79 10.99 -9.28
C LEU A 156 -1.63 9.55 -8.80
N MET A 157 -0.44 9.22 -8.31
CA MET A 157 -0.17 8.01 -7.55
C MET A 157 0.07 8.36 -6.09
N VAL A 158 -0.59 7.66 -5.16
CA VAL A 158 -0.32 7.75 -3.73
C VAL A 158 0.24 6.42 -3.24
N ILE A 159 1.42 6.44 -2.63
CA ILE A 159 2.10 5.25 -2.10
C ILE A 159 2.09 5.29 -0.58
N PHE A 160 1.55 4.24 0.05
CA PHE A 160 1.47 4.08 1.50
C PHE A 160 1.91 2.66 1.89
N ILE A 161 3.23 2.41 1.85
CA ILE A 161 3.84 1.09 2.09
C ILE A 161 4.79 1.12 3.28
N GLY A 162 5.07 -0.07 3.85
CA GLY A 162 6.05 -0.27 4.91
C GLY A 162 5.46 -0.60 6.28
N GLN A 163 4.14 -0.50 6.49
CA GLN A 163 3.51 -0.82 7.78
C GLN A 163 3.75 -2.29 8.19
N ASN A 164 3.70 -3.22 7.24
CA ASN A 164 3.90 -4.65 7.44
C ASN A 164 5.36 -5.09 7.13
N GLY A 165 6.33 -4.16 7.16
CA GLY A 165 7.71 -4.45 6.83
C GLY A 165 7.92 -4.79 5.35
N GLY A 166 8.80 -5.77 5.05
CA GLY A 166 9.16 -6.13 3.68
C GLY A 166 10.28 -5.26 3.12
N TYR A 167 11.14 -4.74 3.98
CA TYR A 167 12.37 -4.03 3.63
C TYR A 167 13.46 -4.38 4.64
N ASN A 168 14.72 -4.29 4.23
CA ASN A 168 15.86 -4.61 5.09
C ASN A 168 16.22 -3.43 6.01
N ASP A 169 16.16 -2.23 5.46
CA ASP A 169 16.46 -0.95 6.11
C ASP A 169 15.72 0.19 5.40
N LEU A 170 15.94 1.43 5.86
CA LEU A 170 15.26 2.59 5.28
C LEU A 170 15.71 2.91 3.85
N ASP A 171 16.93 2.59 3.48
CA ASP A 171 17.42 2.79 2.12
C ASP A 171 16.78 1.80 1.15
N ASP A 172 16.57 0.56 1.60
CA ASP A 172 15.80 -0.44 0.85
C ASP A 172 14.34 0.02 0.68
N LEU A 173 13.70 0.56 1.73
CA LEU A 173 12.34 1.09 1.63
C LEU A 173 12.26 2.27 0.65
N VAL A 174 13.20 3.21 0.72
CA VAL A 174 13.30 4.33 -0.24
C VAL A 174 13.47 3.82 -1.66
N ARG A 175 14.36 2.84 -1.87
CA ARG A 175 14.58 2.22 -3.17
C ARG A 175 13.27 1.61 -3.71
N GLN A 176 12.51 0.91 -2.89
CA GLN A 176 11.21 0.34 -3.27
C GLN A 176 10.21 1.42 -3.72
N HIS A 177 10.11 2.54 -3.00
CA HIS A 177 9.29 3.68 -3.44
C HIS A 177 9.73 4.22 -4.81
N LYS A 178 11.05 4.40 -5.01
CA LYS A 178 11.59 4.89 -6.30
C LYS A 178 11.27 3.93 -7.45
N MET A 179 11.40 2.64 -7.25
CA MET A 179 11.03 1.63 -8.24
C MET A 179 9.55 1.77 -8.64
N MET A 180 8.65 1.93 -7.67
CA MET A 180 7.23 2.13 -7.94
C MET A 180 6.96 3.43 -8.72
N ILE A 181 7.64 4.53 -8.37
CA ILE A 181 7.51 5.82 -9.04
C ILE A 181 7.96 5.72 -10.50
N GLU A 182 9.12 5.13 -10.73
CA GLU A 182 9.69 4.96 -12.06
C GLU A 182 8.80 4.07 -12.94
N HIS A 183 8.35 2.92 -12.40
CA HIS A 183 7.52 1.98 -13.14
C HIS A 183 6.16 2.57 -13.52
N ALA A 184 5.48 3.24 -12.59
CA ALA A 184 4.15 3.77 -12.83
C ALA A 184 4.14 4.95 -13.82
N SER A 185 5.23 5.70 -13.94
CA SER A 185 5.29 6.91 -14.80
C SER A 185 4.13 7.88 -14.53
N ALA A 186 3.71 8.00 -13.25
CA ALA A 186 2.63 8.89 -12.84
C ALA A 186 3.01 10.36 -13.10
N LYS A 187 2.02 11.20 -13.44
CA LYS A 187 2.27 12.64 -13.59
C LYS A 187 2.67 13.29 -12.26
N HIS A 188 2.04 12.86 -11.17
CA HIS A 188 2.34 13.27 -9.81
C HIS A 188 2.38 12.07 -8.87
N THR A 189 3.22 12.14 -7.84
CA THR A 189 3.30 11.11 -6.79
C THR A 189 3.34 11.75 -5.42
N ILE A 190 2.57 11.18 -4.48
CA ILE A 190 2.59 11.51 -3.05
C ILE A 190 2.98 10.25 -2.28
N ILE A 191 3.87 10.41 -1.31
CA ILE A 191 4.28 9.37 -0.38
C ILE A 191 3.63 9.63 0.97
N LEU A 192 2.81 8.70 1.45
CA LEU A 192 2.26 8.77 2.80
C LEU A 192 3.18 8.07 3.79
N GLY A 193 3.48 8.78 4.86
CA GLY A 193 4.26 8.26 5.98
C GLY A 193 3.41 7.42 6.93
N LEU A 194 4.06 6.49 7.60
CA LEU A 194 3.46 5.64 8.61
C LEU A 194 2.95 6.48 9.80
N SER A 195 1.82 6.09 10.37
CA SER A 195 1.20 6.80 11.50
C SER A 195 1.45 6.14 12.86
N SER A 196 1.86 4.88 12.90
CA SER A 196 2.12 4.15 14.13
C SER A 196 3.43 4.59 14.80
N GLY A 197 3.47 4.53 16.14
CA GLY A 197 4.64 4.90 16.95
C GLY A 197 4.69 6.37 17.35
N SER A 198 5.62 6.69 18.25
CA SER A 198 5.85 8.05 18.77
C SER A 198 6.78 8.86 17.86
N ALA A 199 6.87 10.18 18.12
CA ALA A 199 7.79 11.06 17.41
C ALA A 199 9.25 10.57 17.49
N SER A 200 9.69 10.14 18.68
CA SER A 200 11.05 9.64 18.88
C SER A 200 11.32 8.34 18.13
N SER A 201 10.38 7.40 18.16
CA SER A 201 10.54 6.10 17.49
C SER A 201 10.50 6.17 15.97
N ARG A 202 9.84 7.20 15.42
CA ARG A 202 9.71 7.40 13.97
C ARG A 202 10.67 8.43 13.38
N LYS A 203 11.44 9.12 14.22
CA LYS A 203 12.30 10.21 13.78
C LYS A 203 13.21 9.83 12.60
N SER A 204 13.96 8.75 12.71
CA SER A 204 14.89 8.33 11.66
C SER A 204 14.18 7.99 10.34
N TYR A 205 13.01 7.35 10.42
CA TYR A 205 12.17 7.05 9.27
C TYR A 205 11.68 8.34 8.60
N GLU A 206 11.08 9.23 9.36
CA GLU A 206 10.52 10.49 8.84
C GLU A 206 11.60 11.40 8.26
N ASP A 207 12.74 11.53 8.94
CA ASP A 207 13.88 12.31 8.45
C ASP A 207 14.40 11.75 7.11
N ARG A 208 14.56 10.41 7.00
CA ARG A 208 15.02 9.77 5.77
C ARG A 208 14.04 9.94 4.61
N MET A 209 12.74 9.81 4.88
CA MET A 209 11.71 10.00 3.87
C MET A 209 11.58 11.46 3.43
N LYS A 210 11.65 12.41 4.37
CA LYS A 210 11.68 13.85 4.08
C LYS A 210 12.91 14.26 3.27
N GLN A 211 14.07 13.71 3.60
CA GLN A 211 15.31 13.95 2.85
C GLN A 211 15.18 13.51 1.40
N GLU A 212 14.53 12.37 1.15
CA GLU A 212 14.41 11.79 -0.17
C GLU A 212 13.31 12.41 -1.03
N PHE A 213 12.10 12.55 -0.45
CA PHE A 213 10.91 12.93 -1.20
C PHE A 213 10.46 14.38 -0.96
N GLY A 214 11.11 15.08 -0.04
CA GLY A 214 10.86 16.49 0.23
C GLY A 214 9.38 16.77 0.52
N ARG A 215 8.83 17.76 -0.17
CA ARG A 215 7.43 18.23 -0.01
C ARG A 215 6.37 17.22 -0.44
N TYR A 216 6.76 16.16 -1.16
CA TYR A 216 5.87 15.09 -1.62
C TYR A 216 5.74 13.95 -0.60
N PHE A 217 6.54 13.95 0.46
CA PHE A 217 6.35 13.09 1.62
C PHE A 217 5.45 13.77 2.65
N ILE A 218 4.37 13.10 3.05
CA ILE A 218 3.41 13.57 4.04
C ILE A 218 3.38 12.59 5.20
N SER A 219 3.93 13.00 6.35
CA SER A 219 3.86 12.19 7.57
C SER A 219 2.45 12.25 8.15
N LEU A 220 1.72 11.12 8.07
CA LEU A 220 0.39 11.02 8.69
C LEU A 220 0.48 11.15 10.21
N ARG A 221 1.53 10.60 10.84
CA ARG A 221 1.74 10.73 12.28
C ARG A 221 1.87 12.20 12.68
N GLU A 222 2.74 12.95 11.99
CA GLU A 222 2.96 14.37 12.30
C GLU A 222 1.69 15.19 12.12
N TYR A 223 0.88 14.88 11.12
CA TYR A 223 -0.39 15.59 10.93
C TYR A 223 -1.41 15.20 12.00
N LEU A 224 -1.69 13.91 12.16
CA LEU A 224 -2.75 13.44 13.05
C LEU A 224 -2.46 13.71 14.53
N ALA A 225 -1.19 13.66 14.93
CA ALA A 225 -0.74 13.93 16.29
C ALA A 225 -0.21 15.37 16.48
N HIS A 226 -0.38 16.27 15.48
CA HIS A 226 0.10 17.65 15.59
C HIS A 226 -0.59 18.37 16.76
N PRO A 227 0.15 18.81 17.79
CA PRO A 227 -0.46 19.35 18.99
C PRO A 227 -1.11 20.73 18.73
N ILE A 228 -2.26 20.93 19.32
CA ILE A 228 -2.92 22.24 19.43
C ILE A 228 -2.72 22.71 20.87
N TYR A 229 -2.19 23.91 21.01
CA TYR A 229 -1.91 24.50 22.31
C TYR A 229 -3.04 25.45 22.74
N GLY A 230 -3.29 25.50 24.05
CA GLY A 230 -4.20 26.46 24.65
C GLY A 230 -3.69 27.89 24.55
N THR A 231 -4.46 28.82 25.12
CA THR A 231 -4.15 30.27 25.09
C THR A 231 -2.83 30.65 25.76
N ASP A 232 -2.30 29.76 26.61
CA ASP A 232 -0.97 29.93 27.23
C ASP A 232 0.20 29.56 26.31
N GLY A 233 -0.09 29.01 25.12
CA GLY A 233 0.89 28.57 24.13
C GLY A 233 1.77 27.40 24.59
N LYS A 234 1.42 26.72 25.69
CA LYS A 234 2.25 25.68 26.32
C LYS A 234 1.46 24.40 26.60
N THR A 235 0.24 24.53 27.10
CA THR A 235 -0.61 23.39 27.45
C THR A 235 -1.21 22.77 26.19
N ILE A 236 -0.96 21.49 25.93
CA ILE A 236 -1.59 20.76 24.83
C ILE A 236 -3.07 20.58 25.18
N VAL A 237 -3.97 21.02 24.31
CA VAL A 237 -5.41 20.93 24.50
C VAL A 237 -6.09 20.01 23.47
N SER A 238 -5.44 19.71 22.34
CA SER A 238 -5.95 18.77 21.32
C SER A 238 -4.85 18.44 20.29
N CYS A 239 -5.21 17.78 19.20
CA CYS A 239 -4.40 17.64 17.99
C CYS A 239 -5.26 17.78 16.73
N TYR A 240 -4.62 17.92 15.56
CA TYR A 240 -5.34 18.07 14.29
C TYR A 240 -6.24 16.86 14.00
N GLY A 241 -5.77 15.63 14.27
CA GLY A 241 -6.56 14.44 14.04
C GLY A 241 -7.88 14.36 14.83
N LEU A 242 -7.93 14.94 16.01
CA LEU A 242 -9.16 15.08 16.81
C LEU A 242 -9.98 16.29 16.38
N ALA A 243 -9.33 17.46 16.31
CA ALA A 243 -10.01 18.72 16.03
C ALA A 243 -10.71 18.74 14.67
N ASP A 244 -10.11 18.16 13.65
CA ASP A 244 -10.70 18.07 12.30
C ASP A 244 -11.94 17.14 12.25
N GLN A 245 -12.16 16.33 13.29
CA GLN A 245 -13.37 15.53 13.49
C GLN A 245 -14.35 16.16 14.48
N GLY A 246 -14.02 17.31 15.06
CA GLY A 246 -14.81 17.93 16.14
C GLY A 246 -14.84 17.10 17.42
N LEU A 247 -13.78 16.33 17.68
CA LEU A 247 -13.66 15.47 18.85
C LEU A 247 -12.83 16.16 19.94
N GLU A 248 -13.32 16.10 21.18
CA GLU A 248 -12.54 16.48 22.35
C GLU A 248 -11.61 15.33 22.76
N PRO A 249 -10.39 15.64 23.27
CA PRO A 249 -9.48 14.63 23.80
C PRO A 249 -10.12 13.84 24.94
N GLY A 250 -10.09 12.54 24.83
CA GLY A 250 -10.64 11.61 25.80
C GLY A 250 -9.74 10.41 26.01
N SER A 251 -10.27 9.39 26.64
CA SER A 251 -9.58 8.10 26.82
C SER A 251 -10.30 7.01 26.01
N LYS A 252 -9.50 6.05 25.54
CA LYS A 252 -9.99 4.84 24.87
C LYS A 252 -9.40 3.60 25.51
N GLU A 253 -10.24 2.64 25.84
CA GLU A 253 -9.79 1.31 26.24
C GLU A 253 -9.58 0.44 25.00
N TYR A 254 -8.42 -0.21 24.91
CA TYR A 254 -8.10 -1.18 23.89
C TYR A 254 -7.24 -2.30 24.47
N ASN A 255 -7.69 -3.56 24.33
CA ASN A 255 -7.03 -4.76 24.87
C ASN A 255 -6.70 -4.66 26.38
N GLY A 256 -7.61 -4.10 27.18
CA GLY A 256 -7.44 -3.96 28.62
C GLY A 256 -6.46 -2.84 29.05
N VAL A 257 -6.03 -2.01 28.12
CA VAL A 257 -5.20 -0.82 28.36
C VAL A 257 -6.00 0.44 28.07
N THR A 258 -5.97 1.39 29.00
CA THR A 258 -6.58 2.71 28.81
C THR A 258 -5.55 3.67 28.23
N TYR A 259 -5.81 4.22 27.05
CA TYR A 259 -5.00 5.21 26.35
C TYR A 259 -5.61 6.59 26.57
N ASN A 260 -4.83 7.55 27.01
CA ASN A 260 -5.24 8.95 27.16
C ASN A 260 -4.72 9.75 25.97
N ALA A 261 -5.62 10.45 25.26
CA ALA A 261 -5.26 11.17 24.04
C ALA A 261 -4.22 12.27 24.28
N LEU A 262 -4.30 13.02 25.36
CA LEU A 262 -3.32 14.10 25.64
C LEU A 262 -1.93 13.55 25.94
N ASP A 263 -1.83 12.40 26.64
CA ASP A 263 -0.55 11.74 26.91
C ASP A 263 0.09 11.21 25.61
N GLU A 264 -0.73 10.66 24.70
CA GLU A 264 -0.28 10.20 23.39
C GLU A 264 0.19 11.37 22.52
N ILE A 265 -0.57 12.46 22.46
CA ILE A 265 -0.21 13.67 21.71
C ILE A 265 1.10 14.27 22.23
N ALA A 266 1.30 14.28 23.55
CA ALA A 266 2.53 14.80 24.17
C ALA A 266 3.79 14.04 23.71
N THR A 267 3.67 12.77 23.35
CA THR A 267 4.76 11.98 22.77
C THR A 267 4.79 11.99 21.24
N GLY A 268 3.86 12.72 20.60
CA GLY A 268 3.68 12.74 19.15
C GLY A 268 3.17 11.40 18.61
N THR A 269 2.38 10.69 19.39
CA THR A 269 1.70 9.45 19.00
C THR A 269 0.28 9.77 18.54
N VAL A 270 -0.19 9.13 17.48
CA VAL A 270 -1.58 9.26 17.01
C VAL A 270 -2.51 8.69 18.08
N PRO A 271 -3.50 9.47 18.57
CA PRO A 271 -4.38 9.01 19.64
C PRO A 271 -5.19 7.76 19.25
N HIS A 272 -5.22 6.76 20.14
CA HIS A 272 -6.05 5.57 19.96
C HIS A 272 -7.53 5.92 19.78
N GLN A 273 -7.97 7.07 20.29
CA GLN A 273 -9.35 7.56 20.15
C GLN A 273 -9.81 7.64 18.68
N ILE A 274 -8.90 7.92 17.75
CA ILE A 274 -9.17 8.02 16.31
C ILE A 274 -8.75 6.78 15.50
N LEU A 275 -8.40 5.69 16.19
CA LEU A 275 -8.10 4.38 15.60
C LEU A 275 -9.23 3.40 15.91
N GLN A 276 -9.47 2.41 15.06
CA GLN A 276 -10.38 1.28 15.32
C GLN A 276 -9.74 0.29 16.29
N ASP A 277 -8.50 -0.01 16.03
CA ASP A 277 -7.59 -0.84 16.82
C ASP A 277 -6.27 -0.08 17.01
N SER A 278 -5.14 -0.77 17.16
CA SER A 278 -3.82 -0.12 17.31
C SER A 278 -3.22 0.42 16.00
N VAL A 279 -3.86 0.17 14.85
CA VAL A 279 -3.30 0.48 13.53
C VAL A 279 -4.32 1.13 12.59
N HIS A 280 -5.54 0.58 12.51
CA HIS A 280 -6.53 0.99 11.51
C HIS A 280 -7.33 2.23 11.96
N TYR A 281 -7.59 3.13 11.01
CA TYR A 281 -8.30 4.38 11.28
C TYR A 281 -9.81 4.18 11.41
N THR A 282 -10.45 5.00 12.24
CA THR A 282 -11.91 5.16 12.22
C THR A 282 -12.37 5.79 10.91
N THR A 283 -13.66 5.68 10.61
CA THR A 283 -14.23 6.30 9.40
C THR A 283 -13.99 7.81 9.37
N GLY A 284 -14.19 8.51 10.50
CA GLY A 284 -13.91 9.95 10.58
C GLY A 284 -12.45 10.29 10.32
N THR A 285 -11.52 9.50 10.84
CA THR A 285 -10.08 9.72 10.59
C THR A 285 -9.72 9.50 9.12
N LYS A 286 -10.32 8.51 8.46
CA LYS A 286 -10.12 8.30 7.02
C LYS A 286 -10.60 9.50 6.20
N ASP A 287 -11.74 10.08 6.55
CA ASP A 287 -12.26 11.30 5.89
C ASP A 287 -11.32 12.49 6.08
N VAL A 288 -10.82 12.70 7.30
CA VAL A 288 -9.81 13.73 7.61
C VAL A 288 -8.55 13.54 6.77
N ILE A 289 -8.00 12.31 6.70
CA ILE A 289 -6.81 12.02 5.89
C ILE A 289 -7.05 12.36 4.41
N GLY A 290 -8.17 11.92 3.84
CA GLY A 290 -8.50 12.20 2.44
C GLY A 290 -8.65 13.69 2.15
N THR A 291 -9.30 14.41 3.06
CA THR A 291 -9.49 15.87 2.95
C THR A 291 -8.16 16.62 3.10
N MET A 292 -7.31 16.21 4.03
CA MET A 292 -5.96 16.77 4.21
C MET A 292 -5.11 16.56 2.96
N LEU A 293 -5.14 15.34 2.39
CA LEU A 293 -4.40 15.03 1.17
C LEU A 293 -4.85 15.88 -0.02
N TYR A 294 -6.14 16.06 -0.19
CA TYR A 294 -6.67 16.94 -1.24
C TYR A 294 -6.15 18.36 -1.09
N LYS A 295 -6.25 18.94 0.12
CA LYS A 295 -5.70 20.30 0.40
C LYS A 295 -4.20 20.36 0.09
N LYS A 296 -3.45 19.33 0.49
CA LYS A 296 -2.01 19.25 0.22
C LYS A 296 -1.69 19.16 -1.27
N CYS A 297 -2.46 18.42 -2.02
CA CYS A 297 -2.33 18.38 -3.48
C CYS A 297 -2.60 19.74 -4.13
N CYS A 298 -3.61 20.49 -3.65
CA CYS A 298 -3.85 21.87 -4.12
C CYS A 298 -2.67 22.79 -3.79
N GLU A 299 -2.11 22.75 -2.56
CA GLU A 299 -0.92 23.52 -2.17
C GLU A 299 0.31 23.20 -3.06
N LEU A 300 0.41 21.98 -3.54
CA LEU A 300 1.49 21.52 -4.43
C LEU A 300 1.21 21.81 -5.92
N ASN A 301 0.08 22.44 -6.24
CA ASN A 301 -0.42 22.65 -7.60
C ASN A 301 -0.54 21.35 -8.41
N ILE A 302 -1.00 20.28 -7.75
CA ILE A 302 -1.33 19.01 -8.40
C ILE A 302 -2.75 19.07 -8.96
N PHE A 303 -3.69 19.69 -8.21
CA PHE A 303 -5.08 19.93 -8.61
C PHE A 303 -5.33 21.40 -8.80
#